data_b8c48bf8a2bf3c863342863524e8edcb
#
_entry.id   b8c48bf8a2bf3c863342863524e8edcb
#
_cell.length_a   1.000
_cell.length_b   1.000
_cell.length_c   1.000
_cell.angle_alpha   90.00
_cell.angle_beta   90.00
_cell.angle_gamma   90.00
#
_symmetry.space_group_name_H-M   'P 1'
#
loop_
_entity.id
_entity.type
_entity.pdbx_description
1 polymer ?
#
loop_
_entity_poly.entity_id
_entity_poly.type
_entity_poly.pdbx_seq_one_letter_code
_entity_poly.pdbx_strand_id
1 'polypeptide(L)'
;MIVVDVIVVLLLIAACVAGVQRGFFASIGTLAGLAAGAFAAFWLTPLVSAWVPSPVWRGPAVLLTALGLVFAGAAVGSAIGSALRSGADRLKLRGIERFLGGIASVVAAILALALVAPAIAVAGIPVISSAVASSAILRGIEAATPDPVAAALAQLRGAVLDDGLPGLGLLLGPGTAEPAPPVALDDPELQRAAASVARVSGNAYACGRGSSGTGFVVAEDRVVTNAHVVAGVDTPIVELPGVPAREGRIVYFDPIDDLAVIAVDDLDATALPFSPTLAAGAAAVVQGYPYGGPFTMVSASVQSVGVANVPDVYDSSWNPREIYSLQAVVRPGNSGGPLLTGDGEVAGVVFARAENDDNVGYAMTMAELTPVADRAPSLTNTVSTGSCVG
;
A
#
# COMPACT_ATOMS: atom_id res chain seq x y z
N MET A 1 14.14 -4.97 -15.14
CA MET A 1 14.87 -4.07 -14.23
C MET A 1 15.61 -2.95 -14.98
N ILE A 2 16.71 -3.22 -15.69
CA ILE A 2 17.52 -2.17 -16.35
C ILE A 2 16.71 -1.25 -17.29
N VAL A 3 15.73 -1.77 -18.01
CA VAL A 3 14.92 -0.98 -18.96
C VAL A 3 14.11 0.10 -18.26
N VAL A 4 13.46 -0.22 -17.13
CA VAL A 4 12.69 0.75 -16.34
C VAL A 4 13.61 1.81 -15.75
N ASP A 5 14.75 1.40 -15.19
CA ASP A 5 15.73 2.34 -14.63
C ASP A 5 16.24 3.32 -15.72
N VAL A 6 16.55 2.83 -16.92
CA VAL A 6 16.95 3.69 -18.06
C VAL A 6 15.84 4.66 -18.44
N ILE A 7 14.58 4.20 -18.52
CA ILE A 7 13.42 5.07 -18.81
C ILE A 7 13.29 6.16 -17.75
N VAL A 8 13.38 5.80 -16.47
CA VAL A 8 13.29 6.76 -15.35
C VAL A 8 14.40 7.81 -15.42
N VAL A 9 15.65 7.39 -15.68
CA VAL A 9 16.78 8.33 -15.88
C VAL A 9 16.52 9.28 -17.03
N LEU A 10 16.08 8.77 -18.18
CA LEU A 10 15.76 9.60 -19.34
C LEU A 10 14.63 10.60 -19.04
N LEU A 11 13.60 10.19 -18.29
CA LEU A 11 12.53 11.07 -17.85
C LEU A 11 13.05 12.18 -16.92
N LEU A 12 13.93 11.85 -15.97
CA LEU A 12 14.52 12.84 -15.06
C LEU A 12 15.43 13.82 -15.80
N ILE A 13 16.23 13.34 -16.75
CA ILE A 13 17.04 14.20 -17.62
C ILE A 13 16.16 15.11 -18.46
N ALA A 14 15.10 14.57 -19.07
CA ALA A 14 14.15 15.38 -19.86
C ALA A 14 13.46 16.45 -19.01
N ALA A 15 13.06 16.10 -17.78
CA ALA A 15 12.48 17.03 -16.81
C ALA A 15 13.48 18.15 -16.44
N CYS A 16 14.75 17.80 -16.20
CA CYS A 16 15.82 18.75 -15.91
C CYS A 16 16.00 19.73 -17.07
N VAL A 17 16.15 19.23 -18.29
CA VAL A 17 16.34 20.05 -19.50
C VAL A 17 15.13 20.97 -19.72
N ALA A 18 13.91 20.43 -19.59
CA ALA A 18 12.69 21.22 -19.71
C ALA A 18 12.61 22.32 -18.63
N GLY A 19 13.03 22.01 -17.40
CA GLY A 19 13.06 22.99 -16.29
C GLY A 19 14.08 24.09 -16.50
N VAL A 20 15.27 23.76 -16.99
CA VAL A 20 16.31 24.76 -17.34
C VAL A 20 15.81 25.68 -18.46
N GLN A 21 15.05 25.16 -19.42
CA GLN A 21 14.50 25.97 -20.51
C GLN A 21 13.33 26.85 -20.05
N ARG A 22 12.43 26.33 -19.21
CA ARG A 22 11.23 27.04 -18.72
C ARG A 22 11.53 28.02 -17.60
N GLY A 23 12.54 27.75 -16.76
CA GLY A 23 12.96 28.55 -15.62
C GLY A 23 12.18 28.22 -14.33
N PHE A 24 12.65 28.78 -13.22
CA PHE A 24 12.18 28.46 -11.86
C PHE A 24 10.69 28.78 -11.64
N PHE A 25 10.24 29.98 -12.02
CA PHE A 25 8.84 30.36 -11.79
C PHE A 25 7.84 29.47 -12.54
N ALA A 26 8.14 29.07 -13.77
CA ALA A 26 7.30 28.15 -14.52
C ALA A 26 7.30 26.74 -13.91
N SER A 27 8.45 26.27 -13.41
CA SER A 27 8.59 24.95 -12.77
C SER A 27 7.87 24.90 -11.42
N ILE A 28 8.01 25.92 -10.57
CA ILE A 28 7.24 26.04 -9.31
C ILE A 28 5.75 26.18 -9.59
N GLY A 29 5.38 26.97 -10.59
CA GLY A 29 3.98 27.05 -11.02
C GLY A 29 3.42 25.69 -11.43
N THR A 30 4.21 24.87 -12.16
CA THR A 30 3.83 23.50 -12.52
C THR A 30 3.63 22.64 -11.29
N LEU A 31 4.53 22.69 -10.30
CA LEU A 31 4.41 21.96 -9.02
C LEU A 31 3.15 22.34 -8.24
N ALA A 32 2.93 23.65 -8.07
CA ALA A 32 1.74 24.17 -7.40
C ALA A 32 0.46 23.76 -8.15
N GLY A 33 0.50 23.78 -9.47
CA GLY A 33 -0.60 23.34 -10.33
C GLY A 33 -0.86 21.84 -10.25
N LEU A 34 0.18 20.99 -10.18
CA LEU A 34 0.04 19.55 -9.93
C LEU A 34 -0.64 19.29 -8.58
N ALA A 35 -0.20 19.98 -7.52
CA ALA A 35 -0.81 19.85 -6.20
C ALA A 35 -2.28 20.29 -6.19
N ALA A 36 -2.61 21.43 -6.82
CA ALA A 36 -3.98 21.92 -6.95
C ALA A 36 -4.85 20.96 -7.79
N GLY A 37 -4.30 20.42 -8.88
CA GLY A 37 -4.99 19.45 -9.72
C GLY A 37 -5.25 18.12 -9.00
N ALA A 38 -4.28 17.63 -8.21
CA ALA A 38 -4.44 16.45 -7.38
C ALA A 38 -5.51 16.68 -6.28
N PHE A 39 -5.49 17.85 -5.64
CA PHE A 39 -6.52 18.23 -4.67
C PHE A 39 -7.91 18.30 -5.31
N ALA A 40 -8.03 18.89 -6.49
CA ALA A 40 -9.28 18.91 -7.25
C ALA A 40 -9.74 17.50 -7.64
N ALA A 41 -8.81 16.63 -8.03
CA ALA A 41 -9.11 15.24 -8.33
C ALA A 41 -9.67 14.50 -7.12
N PHE A 42 -9.07 14.68 -5.95
CA PHE A 42 -9.57 14.08 -4.70
C PHE A 42 -11.05 14.41 -4.43
N TRP A 43 -11.46 15.65 -4.64
CA TRP A 43 -12.85 16.07 -4.39
C TRP A 43 -13.81 15.73 -5.54
N LEU A 44 -13.35 15.65 -6.78
CA LEU A 44 -14.22 15.46 -7.95
C LEU A 44 -14.38 14.00 -8.35
N THR A 45 -13.41 13.13 -8.09
CA THR A 45 -13.49 11.71 -8.46
C THR A 45 -14.65 10.95 -7.81
N PRO A 46 -15.03 11.16 -6.53
CA PRO A 46 -16.20 10.53 -5.95
C PRO A 46 -17.51 10.94 -6.68
N LEU A 47 -17.62 12.20 -7.11
CA LEU A 47 -18.79 12.69 -7.86
C LEU A 47 -18.86 12.03 -9.24
N VAL A 48 -17.72 11.90 -9.93
CA VAL A 48 -17.66 11.20 -11.23
C VAL A 48 -18.02 9.74 -11.08
N SER A 49 -17.52 9.07 -10.05
CA SER A 49 -17.87 7.68 -9.73
C SER A 49 -19.38 7.51 -9.53
N ALA A 50 -20.04 8.45 -8.86
CA ALA A 50 -21.50 8.43 -8.67
C ALA A 50 -22.30 8.70 -9.95
N TRP A 51 -21.75 9.47 -10.89
CA TRP A 51 -22.42 9.82 -12.17
C TRP A 51 -22.28 8.77 -13.26
N VAL A 52 -21.31 7.85 -13.17
CA VAL A 52 -21.11 6.80 -14.17
C VAL A 52 -21.91 5.56 -13.78
N PRO A 53 -23.03 5.24 -14.49
CA PRO A 53 -23.92 4.14 -14.12
C PRO A 53 -23.27 2.75 -14.33
N SER A 54 -22.41 2.62 -15.34
CA SER A 54 -21.78 1.35 -15.73
C SER A 54 -20.57 1.04 -14.87
N PRO A 55 -20.54 -0.08 -14.11
CA PRO A 55 -19.40 -0.48 -13.32
C PRO A 55 -18.10 -0.61 -14.12
N VAL A 56 -18.20 -1.13 -15.38
CA VAL A 56 -17.05 -1.32 -16.28
C VAL A 56 -16.37 0.00 -16.67
N TRP A 57 -17.14 1.07 -16.85
CA TRP A 57 -16.63 2.38 -17.26
C TRP A 57 -16.30 3.30 -16.10
N ARG A 58 -16.68 2.95 -14.86
CA ARG A 58 -16.46 3.79 -13.67
C ARG A 58 -14.98 4.00 -13.39
N GLY A 59 -14.19 2.92 -13.30
CA GLY A 59 -12.76 2.99 -13.08
C GLY A 59 -12.00 3.82 -14.13
N PRO A 60 -12.15 3.51 -15.43
CA PRO A 60 -11.57 4.33 -16.52
C PRO A 60 -11.98 5.81 -16.46
N ALA A 61 -13.26 6.12 -16.17
CA ALA A 61 -13.73 7.50 -16.08
C ALA A 61 -13.11 8.26 -14.93
N VAL A 62 -13.03 7.64 -13.74
CA VAL A 62 -12.38 8.21 -12.56
C VAL A 62 -10.89 8.46 -12.83
N LEU A 63 -10.18 7.49 -13.41
CA LEU A 63 -8.76 7.62 -13.74
C LEU A 63 -8.52 8.75 -14.75
N LEU A 64 -9.29 8.79 -15.85
CA LEU A 64 -9.16 9.83 -16.86
C LEU A 64 -9.47 11.22 -16.30
N THR A 65 -10.46 11.33 -15.43
CA THR A 65 -10.80 12.59 -14.74
C THR A 65 -9.67 13.02 -13.81
N ALA A 66 -9.14 12.13 -12.99
CA ALA A 66 -8.04 12.41 -12.10
C ALA A 66 -6.79 12.88 -12.87
N LEU A 67 -6.39 12.13 -13.89
CA LEU A 67 -5.26 12.50 -14.76
C LEU A 67 -5.52 13.84 -15.46
N GLY A 68 -6.71 14.04 -16.01
CA GLY A 68 -7.10 15.29 -16.69
C GLY A 68 -6.99 16.49 -15.76
N LEU A 69 -7.45 16.39 -14.52
CA LEU A 69 -7.37 17.46 -13.52
C LEU A 69 -5.93 17.75 -13.10
N VAL A 70 -5.11 16.74 -12.90
CA VAL A 70 -3.69 16.88 -12.55
C VAL A 70 -2.93 17.57 -13.69
N PHE A 71 -3.14 17.13 -14.94
CA PHE A 71 -2.50 17.76 -16.11
C PHE A 71 -3.01 19.17 -16.38
N ALA A 72 -4.30 19.42 -16.25
CA ALA A 72 -4.87 20.75 -16.37
C ALA A 72 -4.31 21.71 -15.30
N GLY A 73 -4.25 21.25 -14.06
CA GLY A 73 -3.61 22.01 -12.98
C GLY A 73 -2.15 22.34 -13.28
N ALA A 74 -1.36 21.35 -13.73
CA ALA A 74 0.03 21.55 -14.14
C ALA A 74 0.19 22.59 -15.27
N ALA A 75 -0.68 22.51 -16.29
CA ALA A 75 -0.68 23.45 -17.42
C ALA A 75 -1.01 24.87 -16.97
N VAL A 76 -2.07 25.05 -16.18
CA VAL A 76 -2.47 26.36 -15.62
C VAL A 76 -1.37 26.93 -14.73
N GLY A 77 -0.83 26.12 -13.81
CA GLY A 77 0.25 26.55 -12.93
C GLY A 77 1.51 26.94 -13.69
N SER A 78 1.87 26.18 -14.74
CA SER A 78 3.00 26.53 -15.63
C SER A 78 2.76 27.85 -16.38
N ALA A 79 1.54 28.09 -16.86
CA ALA A 79 1.17 29.33 -17.53
C ALA A 79 1.27 30.53 -16.59
N ILE A 80 0.74 30.41 -15.36
CA ILE A 80 0.85 31.46 -14.33
C ILE A 80 2.31 31.72 -13.98
N GLY A 81 3.10 30.66 -13.73
CA GLY A 81 4.53 30.77 -13.41
C GLY A 81 5.34 31.44 -14.53
N SER A 82 5.02 31.13 -15.80
CA SER A 82 5.68 31.76 -16.95
C SER A 82 5.29 33.23 -17.11
N ALA A 83 4.05 33.60 -16.78
CA ALA A 83 3.62 35.00 -16.77
C ALA A 83 4.37 35.84 -15.69
N LEU A 84 4.57 35.26 -14.50
CA LEU A 84 5.33 35.87 -13.41
C LEU A 84 6.84 36.09 -13.78
N ARG A 85 7.40 35.18 -14.60
CA ARG A 85 8.77 35.28 -15.07
C ARG A 85 9.06 36.58 -15.83
N SER A 86 8.10 37.12 -16.58
CA SER A 86 8.28 38.35 -17.33
C SER A 86 8.66 39.55 -16.45
N GLY A 87 8.34 39.52 -15.15
CA GLY A 87 8.78 40.51 -14.15
C GLY A 87 10.21 40.28 -13.65
N ALA A 88 10.66 39.05 -13.52
CA ALA A 88 11.98 38.67 -13.00
C ALA A 88 13.11 38.83 -14.04
N ASP A 89 12.80 38.76 -15.33
CA ASP A 89 13.78 38.99 -16.42
C ASP A 89 14.47 40.38 -16.36
N ARG A 90 13.86 41.33 -15.66
CA ARG A 90 14.44 42.67 -15.41
C ARG A 90 15.60 42.66 -14.43
N LEU A 91 15.76 41.59 -13.63
CA LEU A 91 16.75 41.52 -12.53
C LEU A 91 18.07 40.82 -12.93
N LYS A 92 18.32 40.52 -14.22
CA LYS A 92 19.53 39.87 -14.75
C LYS A 92 19.93 38.53 -14.09
N LEU A 93 19.01 37.81 -13.43
CA LEU A 93 19.25 36.56 -12.71
C LEU A 93 19.00 35.28 -13.55
N ARG A 94 19.07 35.38 -14.88
CA ARG A 94 18.72 34.29 -15.82
C ARG A 94 19.45 32.98 -15.57
N GLY A 95 20.72 33.01 -15.14
CA GLY A 95 21.50 31.78 -14.86
C GLY A 95 20.98 31.03 -13.65
N ILE A 96 20.73 31.72 -12.56
CA ILE A 96 20.21 31.17 -11.30
C ILE A 96 18.79 30.66 -11.50
N GLU A 97 17.96 31.41 -12.19
CA GLU A 97 16.57 31.04 -12.49
C GLU A 97 16.48 29.77 -13.31
N ARG A 98 17.33 29.61 -14.32
CA ARG A 98 17.40 28.38 -15.11
C ARG A 98 17.87 27.17 -14.30
N PHE A 99 18.92 27.35 -13.50
CA PHE A 99 19.45 26.28 -12.64
C PHE A 99 18.40 25.79 -11.63
N LEU A 100 17.76 26.73 -10.91
CA LEU A 100 16.70 26.41 -9.97
C LEU A 100 15.47 25.81 -10.65
N GLY A 101 15.18 26.22 -11.90
CA GLY A 101 14.12 25.63 -12.72
C GLY A 101 14.38 24.16 -13.03
N GLY A 102 15.63 23.80 -13.33
CA GLY A 102 16.06 22.42 -13.51
C GLY A 102 15.81 21.58 -12.26
N ILE A 103 16.26 22.07 -11.09
CA ILE A 103 16.06 21.39 -9.80
C ILE A 103 14.56 21.21 -9.51
N ALA A 104 13.77 22.28 -9.61
CA ALA A 104 12.34 22.25 -9.34
C ALA A 104 11.60 21.24 -10.24
N SER A 105 11.98 21.16 -11.52
CA SER A 105 11.37 20.19 -12.46
C SER A 105 11.77 18.75 -12.17
N VAL A 106 13.00 18.51 -11.73
CA VAL A 106 13.42 17.16 -11.28
C VAL A 106 12.65 16.74 -10.03
N VAL A 107 12.50 17.64 -9.05
CA VAL A 107 11.67 17.36 -7.85
C VAL A 107 10.24 17.06 -8.25
N ALA A 108 9.65 17.83 -9.18
CA ALA A 108 8.31 17.56 -9.70
C ALA A 108 8.20 16.18 -10.35
N ALA A 109 9.19 15.81 -11.16
CA ALA A 109 9.23 14.50 -11.82
C ALA A 109 9.39 13.35 -10.80
N ILE A 110 10.20 13.53 -9.77
CA ILE A 110 10.35 12.57 -8.67
C ILE A 110 9.02 12.36 -7.93
N LEU A 111 8.31 13.43 -7.56
CA LEU A 111 7.02 13.35 -6.91
C LEU A 111 5.96 12.68 -7.81
N ALA A 112 5.97 13.00 -9.11
CA ALA A 112 5.08 12.34 -10.07
C ALA A 112 5.39 10.83 -10.20
N LEU A 113 6.66 10.45 -10.25
CA LEU A 113 7.08 9.05 -10.26
C LEU A 113 6.71 8.34 -8.96
N ALA A 114 6.91 8.97 -7.80
CA ALA A 114 6.52 8.43 -6.50
C ALA A 114 5.00 8.22 -6.36
N LEU A 115 4.19 9.01 -7.08
CA LEU A 115 2.74 8.83 -7.14
C LEU A 115 2.32 7.72 -8.11
N VAL A 116 2.91 7.70 -9.32
CA VAL A 116 2.44 6.88 -10.45
C VAL A 116 3.06 5.48 -10.46
N ALA A 117 4.34 5.35 -10.09
CA ALA A 117 5.03 4.06 -10.18
C ALA A 117 4.40 2.97 -9.31
N PRO A 118 4.03 3.22 -8.03
CA PRO A 118 3.33 2.21 -7.24
C PRO A 118 1.94 1.84 -7.80
N ALA A 119 1.22 2.79 -8.42
CA ALA A 119 -0.05 2.48 -9.07
C ALA A 119 0.15 1.54 -10.29
N ILE A 120 1.25 1.69 -11.05
CA ILE A 120 1.62 0.76 -12.13
C ILE A 120 2.06 -0.59 -11.55
N ALA A 121 2.79 -0.61 -10.44
CA ALA A 121 3.19 -1.85 -9.76
C ALA A 121 1.98 -2.67 -9.35
N VAL A 122 0.93 -2.03 -8.83
CA VAL A 122 -0.34 -2.66 -8.43
C VAL A 122 -1.24 -2.99 -9.64
N ALA A 123 -1.04 -2.35 -10.81
CA ALA A 123 -1.88 -2.57 -12.00
C ALA A 123 -1.81 -4.01 -12.56
N GLY A 124 -0.93 -4.87 -12.02
CA GLY A 124 -0.85 -6.31 -12.36
C GLY A 124 -0.57 -6.60 -13.84
N ILE A 125 -0.04 -5.62 -14.60
CA ILE A 125 0.32 -5.82 -16.00
C ILE A 125 1.52 -6.76 -16.05
N PRO A 126 1.38 -7.96 -16.64
CA PRO A 126 2.47 -8.95 -16.66
C PRO A 126 3.79 -8.31 -17.13
N VAL A 127 4.90 -8.67 -16.46
CA VAL A 127 6.24 -8.15 -16.72
C VAL A 127 6.43 -6.66 -16.40
N ILE A 128 5.45 -5.79 -16.64
CA ILE A 128 5.57 -4.34 -16.38
C ILE A 128 5.48 -4.06 -14.88
N SER A 129 4.48 -4.62 -14.19
CA SER A 129 4.29 -4.38 -12.75
C SER A 129 5.48 -4.87 -11.94
N SER A 130 5.96 -6.09 -12.16
CA SER A 130 7.16 -6.61 -11.49
C SER A 130 8.42 -5.84 -11.87
N ALA A 131 8.57 -5.40 -13.13
CA ALA A 131 9.70 -4.61 -13.57
C ALA A 131 9.73 -3.21 -12.92
N VAL A 132 8.56 -2.57 -12.75
CA VAL A 132 8.43 -1.28 -12.07
C VAL A 132 8.70 -1.42 -10.57
N ALA A 133 8.10 -2.42 -9.91
CA ALA A 133 8.31 -2.71 -8.50
C ALA A 133 9.78 -3.07 -8.19
N SER A 134 10.48 -3.70 -9.14
CA SER A 134 11.89 -4.09 -9.00
C SER A 134 12.90 -3.01 -9.39
N SER A 135 12.46 -1.84 -9.89
CA SER A 135 13.36 -0.76 -10.31
C SER A 135 14.17 -0.23 -9.13
N ALA A 136 15.50 -0.26 -9.24
CA ALA A 136 16.39 0.23 -8.19
C ALA A 136 16.25 1.75 -7.99
N ILE A 137 16.01 2.49 -9.07
CA ILE A 137 15.86 3.96 -9.02
C ILE A 137 14.53 4.34 -8.37
N LEU A 138 13.43 3.66 -8.71
CA LEU A 138 12.12 3.93 -8.10
C LEU A 138 12.12 3.60 -6.61
N ARG A 139 12.71 2.47 -6.20
CA ARG A 139 12.91 2.15 -4.78
C ARG A 139 13.81 3.16 -4.07
N GLY A 140 14.86 3.63 -4.74
CA GLY A 140 15.71 4.71 -4.22
C GLY A 140 14.95 6.03 -4.05
N ILE A 141 14.03 6.37 -4.95
CA ILE A 141 13.13 7.51 -4.83
C ILE A 141 12.18 7.33 -3.64
N GLU A 142 11.58 6.13 -3.49
CA GLU A 142 10.70 5.82 -2.37
C GLU A 142 11.44 5.95 -1.03
N ALA A 143 12.62 5.36 -0.91
CA ALA A 143 13.47 5.42 0.29
C ALA A 143 13.99 6.84 0.61
N ALA A 144 14.18 7.69 -0.41
CA ALA A 144 14.62 9.08 -0.23
C ALA A 144 13.45 10.06 0.00
N THR A 145 12.20 9.61 -0.21
CA THR A 145 11.03 10.45 0.01
C THR A 145 10.75 10.57 1.50
N PRO A 146 10.67 11.80 2.07
CA PRO A 146 10.36 11.96 3.49
C PRO A 146 9.03 11.30 3.87
N ASP A 147 8.99 10.63 5.03
CA ASP A 147 7.82 9.87 5.50
C ASP A 147 6.48 10.62 5.41
N PRO A 148 6.37 11.93 5.81
CA PRO A 148 5.12 12.66 5.69
C PRO A 148 4.65 12.82 4.24
N VAL A 149 5.58 12.96 3.28
CA VAL A 149 5.27 13.10 1.85
C VAL A 149 4.86 11.73 1.28
N ALA A 150 5.60 10.69 1.61
CA ALA A 150 5.30 9.33 1.19
C ALA A 150 3.91 8.87 1.70
N ALA A 151 3.59 9.16 2.98
CA ALA A 151 2.29 8.87 3.57
C ALA A 151 1.15 9.67 2.89
N ALA A 152 1.36 10.95 2.58
CA ALA A 152 0.36 11.75 1.88
C ALA A 152 0.11 11.23 0.45
N LEU A 153 1.17 10.84 -0.28
CA LEU A 153 1.04 10.23 -1.61
C LEU A 153 0.34 8.87 -1.55
N ALA A 154 0.61 8.06 -0.52
CA ALA A 154 -0.06 6.79 -0.30
C ALA A 154 -1.56 6.97 0.00
N GLN A 155 -1.91 7.91 0.89
CA GLN A 155 -3.31 8.26 1.16
C GLN A 155 -4.05 8.76 -0.08
N LEU A 156 -3.40 9.58 -0.91
CA LEU A 156 -3.98 10.06 -2.16
C LEU A 156 -4.25 8.90 -3.13
N ARG A 157 -3.36 7.91 -3.19
CA ARG A 157 -3.57 6.69 -4.00
C ARG A 157 -4.73 5.86 -3.44
N GLY A 158 -4.76 5.60 -2.13
CA GLY A 158 -5.80 4.84 -1.47
C GLY A 158 -7.20 5.46 -1.63
N ALA A 159 -7.29 6.79 -1.72
CA ALA A 159 -8.56 7.47 -1.99
C ALA A 159 -9.08 7.28 -3.44
N VAL A 160 -8.19 6.88 -4.36
CA VAL A 160 -8.53 6.63 -5.78
C VAL A 160 -8.70 5.14 -6.07
N LEU A 161 -7.88 4.33 -5.43
CA LEU A 161 -7.92 2.87 -5.47
C LEU A 161 -8.69 2.45 -4.21
N ASP A 162 -9.87 1.91 -4.34
CA ASP A 162 -10.66 1.42 -3.20
C ASP A 162 -9.93 0.23 -2.54
N ASP A 163 -9.02 0.54 -1.63
CA ASP A 163 -8.20 -0.44 -0.91
C ASP A 163 -9.05 -1.08 0.19
N GLY A 164 -9.76 -2.13 -0.18
CA GLY A 164 -10.81 -2.82 0.56
C GLY A 164 -10.43 -3.42 1.93
N LEU A 165 -9.98 -2.60 2.90
CA LEU A 165 -9.95 -3.06 4.29
C LEU A 165 -11.38 -3.19 4.79
N PRO A 166 -11.85 -4.39 5.17
CA PRO A 166 -13.19 -4.58 5.69
C PRO A 166 -13.45 -3.70 6.92
N GLY A 167 -14.49 -2.88 6.84
CA GLY A 167 -15.05 -2.19 7.99
C GLY A 167 -16.08 -3.10 8.65
N LEU A 168 -15.84 -3.49 9.89
CA LEU A 168 -16.74 -4.39 10.61
C LEU A 168 -17.34 -3.67 11.82
N GLY A 169 -18.58 -3.97 12.13
CA GLY A 169 -19.21 -3.50 13.37
C GLY A 169 -18.42 -4.01 14.59
N LEU A 170 -18.87 -3.66 15.79
CA LEU A 170 -18.27 -4.16 17.03
C LEU A 170 -18.44 -5.68 17.10
N LEU A 171 -17.35 -6.42 16.82
CA LEU A 171 -17.34 -7.90 16.80
C LEU A 171 -17.20 -8.48 18.22
N LEU A 172 -16.40 -7.85 19.06
CA LEU A 172 -16.21 -8.20 20.46
C LEU A 172 -16.66 -7.05 21.33
N GLY A 173 -17.19 -7.36 22.51
CA GLY A 173 -17.56 -6.34 23.49
C GLY A 173 -16.37 -5.46 23.90
N PRO A 174 -16.62 -4.27 24.50
CA PRO A 174 -15.56 -3.40 24.94
C PRO A 174 -14.64 -4.15 25.89
N GLY A 175 -13.35 -4.12 25.61
CA GLY A 175 -12.33 -4.72 26.48
C GLY A 175 -12.32 -4.03 27.84
N THR A 176 -12.18 -4.82 28.90
CA THR A 176 -12.02 -4.33 30.26
C THR A 176 -10.56 -4.24 30.69
N ALA A 177 -9.64 -4.72 29.84
CA ALA A 177 -8.22 -4.68 30.11
C ALA A 177 -7.68 -3.25 29.97
N GLU A 178 -6.83 -2.86 30.92
CA GLU A 178 -6.09 -1.61 30.82
C GLU A 178 -5.11 -1.69 29.62
N PRO A 179 -5.09 -0.68 28.73
CA PRO A 179 -4.19 -0.69 27.59
C PRO A 179 -2.73 -0.83 28.02
N ALA A 180 -1.98 -1.73 27.37
CA ALA A 180 -0.55 -1.83 27.59
C ALA A 180 0.16 -0.51 27.20
N PRO A 181 1.30 -0.19 27.85
CA PRO A 181 2.16 0.89 27.38
C PRO A 181 2.57 0.66 25.91
N PRO A 182 2.73 1.74 25.13
CA PRO A 182 3.21 1.60 23.74
C PRO A 182 4.56 0.88 23.68
N VAL A 183 4.71 -0.02 22.71
CA VAL A 183 5.98 -0.71 22.43
C VAL A 183 6.94 0.28 21.76
N ALA A 184 8.24 0.19 22.11
CA ALA A 184 9.29 0.91 21.41
C ALA A 184 9.46 0.37 19.99
N LEU A 185 9.13 1.18 18.98
CA LEU A 185 9.13 0.75 17.59
C LEU A 185 10.53 0.71 16.94
N ASP A 186 11.54 1.23 17.64
CA ASP A 186 12.95 1.19 17.25
C ASP A 186 13.69 -0.06 17.77
N ASP A 187 12.95 -1.02 18.36
CA ASP A 187 13.51 -2.27 18.84
C ASP A 187 14.16 -3.09 17.71
N PRO A 188 15.40 -3.59 17.88
CA PRO A 188 16.11 -4.37 16.87
C PRO A 188 15.39 -5.67 16.46
N GLU A 189 14.61 -6.29 17.33
CA GLU A 189 13.83 -7.50 17.01
C GLU A 189 12.71 -7.17 16.02
N LEU A 190 11.99 -6.09 16.27
CA LEU A 190 10.95 -5.59 15.36
C LEU A 190 11.54 -5.15 14.01
N GLN A 191 12.73 -4.55 14.00
CA GLN A 191 13.42 -4.19 12.76
C GLN A 191 13.87 -5.43 11.97
N ARG A 192 14.29 -6.51 12.66
CA ARG A 192 14.59 -7.79 12.00
C ARG A 192 13.33 -8.43 11.43
N ALA A 193 12.24 -8.44 12.17
CA ALA A 193 10.96 -8.95 11.70
C ALA A 193 10.48 -8.21 10.44
N ALA A 194 10.69 -6.89 10.37
CA ALA A 194 10.32 -6.08 9.21
C ALA A 194 10.94 -6.56 7.89
N ALA A 195 12.13 -7.17 7.91
CA ALA A 195 12.77 -7.71 6.71
C ALA A 195 11.97 -8.87 6.08
N SER A 196 11.10 -9.53 6.86
CA SER A 196 10.25 -10.64 6.42
C SER A 196 8.78 -10.25 6.23
N VAL A 197 8.46 -8.94 6.31
CA VAL A 197 7.13 -8.40 6.04
C VAL A 197 7.09 -7.83 4.64
N ALA A 198 6.19 -8.36 3.80
CA ALA A 198 6.09 -8.04 2.40
C ALA A 198 4.92 -7.10 2.10
N ARG A 199 5.09 -6.19 1.15
CA ARG A 199 4.00 -5.58 0.42
C ARG A 199 3.48 -6.60 -0.59
N VAL A 200 2.19 -6.90 -0.53
CA VAL A 200 1.50 -7.79 -1.47
C VAL A 200 0.60 -6.94 -2.34
N SER A 201 0.69 -7.10 -3.65
CA SER A 201 -0.16 -6.38 -4.59
C SER A 201 -0.56 -7.27 -5.75
N GLY A 202 -1.66 -6.96 -6.40
CA GLY A 202 -2.12 -7.70 -7.56
C GLY A 202 -3.26 -6.99 -8.28
N ASN A 203 -3.63 -7.51 -9.44
CA ASN A 203 -4.78 -7.04 -10.18
C ASN A 203 -5.78 -8.17 -10.40
N ALA A 204 -6.98 -7.96 -9.89
CA ALA A 204 -8.13 -8.78 -10.21
C ALA A 204 -8.71 -8.32 -11.56
N TYR A 205 -8.17 -8.82 -12.66
CA TYR A 205 -8.54 -8.39 -14.03
C TYR A 205 -10.03 -8.50 -14.30
N ALA A 206 -10.67 -9.56 -13.81
CA ALA A 206 -12.11 -9.77 -13.99
C ALA A 206 -12.95 -8.65 -13.34
N CYS A 207 -12.40 -7.96 -12.37
CA CYS A 207 -13.05 -6.91 -11.59
C CYS A 207 -12.63 -5.50 -12.01
N GLY A 208 -11.56 -5.38 -12.79
CA GLY A 208 -10.97 -4.08 -13.15
C GLY A 208 -10.41 -3.32 -11.93
N ARG A 209 -10.01 -4.04 -10.86
CA ARG A 209 -9.49 -3.46 -9.62
C ARG A 209 -8.08 -3.95 -9.32
N GLY A 210 -7.23 -3.06 -8.85
CA GLY A 210 -5.98 -3.40 -8.20
C GLY A 210 -6.22 -3.63 -6.70
N SER A 211 -5.47 -4.54 -6.11
CA SER A 211 -5.48 -4.84 -4.69
C SER A 211 -4.09 -4.62 -4.11
N SER A 212 -4.02 -4.14 -2.89
CA SER A 212 -2.78 -3.97 -2.13
C SER A 212 -3.01 -4.32 -0.68
N GLY A 213 -2.06 -5.04 -0.10
CA GLY A 213 -2.07 -5.45 1.29
C GLY A 213 -0.66 -5.75 1.78
N THR A 214 -0.60 -6.41 2.91
CA THR A 214 0.62 -6.87 3.55
C THR A 214 0.61 -8.40 3.61
N GLY A 215 1.77 -8.99 3.67
CA GLY A 215 1.97 -10.40 3.97
C GLY A 215 3.26 -10.58 4.77
N PHE A 216 3.53 -11.76 5.24
CA PHE A 216 4.77 -12.07 5.93
C PHE A 216 5.21 -13.51 5.68
N VAL A 217 6.51 -13.73 5.79
CA VAL A 217 7.12 -15.04 5.52
C VAL A 217 6.88 -15.99 6.68
N VAL A 218 6.23 -17.13 6.42
CA VAL A 218 5.93 -18.17 7.40
C VAL A 218 6.75 -19.44 7.22
N ALA A 219 7.30 -19.65 6.04
CA ALA A 219 8.21 -20.73 5.71
C ALA A 219 9.06 -20.34 4.50
N GLU A 220 10.06 -21.14 4.14
CA GLU A 220 10.84 -20.95 2.93
C GLU A 220 9.93 -20.79 1.71
N ASP A 221 10.07 -19.68 0.99
CA ASP A 221 9.28 -19.35 -0.20
C ASP A 221 7.75 -19.32 0.02
N ARG A 222 7.29 -19.07 1.24
CA ARG A 222 5.86 -19.00 1.59
C ARG A 222 5.53 -17.75 2.36
N VAL A 223 4.60 -16.98 1.81
CA VAL A 223 4.06 -15.75 2.40
C VAL A 223 2.60 -15.94 2.70
N VAL A 224 2.18 -15.66 3.94
CA VAL A 224 0.77 -15.56 4.33
C VAL A 224 0.28 -14.14 4.13
N THR A 225 -0.96 -14.01 3.68
CA THR A 225 -1.72 -12.76 3.61
C THR A 225 -3.21 -13.06 3.80
N ASN A 226 -4.07 -12.05 3.76
CA ASN A 226 -5.51 -12.27 3.74
C ASN A 226 -6.01 -12.73 2.36
N ALA A 227 -7.08 -13.51 2.34
CA ALA A 227 -7.73 -13.96 1.11
C ALA A 227 -8.31 -12.76 0.33
N HIS A 228 -8.95 -11.79 1.01
CA HIS A 228 -9.50 -10.61 0.36
C HIS A 228 -8.44 -9.75 -0.36
N VAL A 229 -7.16 -9.78 0.07
CA VAL A 229 -6.05 -9.09 -0.59
C VAL A 229 -5.75 -9.68 -1.97
N VAL A 230 -5.96 -10.98 -2.14
CA VAL A 230 -5.63 -11.70 -3.38
C VAL A 230 -6.85 -12.30 -4.10
N ALA A 231 -8.08 -11.95 -3.68
CA ALA A 231 -9.30 -12.42 -4.30
C ALA A 231 -9.39 -11.97 -5.78
N GLY A 232 -9.55 -12.91 -6.69
CA GLY A 232 -9.57 -12.65 -8.14
C GLY A 232 -8.21 -12.30 -8.75
N VAL A 233 -7.12 -12.33 -7.98
CA VAL A 233 -5.75 -12.08 -8.47
C VAL A 233 -5.14 -13.38 -8.95
N ASP A 234 -4.66 -13.40 -10.21
CA ASP A 234 -4.00 -14.58 -10.78
C ASP A 234 -2.52 -14.64 -10.40
N THR A 235 -1.83 -13.50 -10.45
CA THR A 235 -0.38 -13.40 -10.20
C THR A 235 -0.12 -12.25 -9.25
N PRO A 236 -0.03 -12.50 -7.93
CA PRO A 236 0.34 -11.48 -6.97
C PRO A 236 1.83 -11.10 -7.10
N ILE A 237 2.14 -9.85 -6.82
CA ILE A 237 3.49 -9.32 -6.69
C ILE A 237 3.81 -9.22 -5.20
N VAL A 238 4.94 -9.80 -4.81
CA VAL A 238 5.46 -9.78 -3.44
C VAL A 238 6.73 -8.96 -3.41
N GLU A 239 6.77 -7.96 -2.55
CA GLU A 239 7.90 -7.05 -2.40
C GLU A 239 8.40 -7.04 -0.97
N LEU A 240 9.60 -7.56 -0.72
CA LEU A 240 10.29 -7.48 0.56
C LEU A 240 11.28 -6.31 0.57
N PRO A 241 11.58 -5.74 1.76
CA PRO A 241 12.58 -4.70 1.89
C PRO A 241 13.94 -5.13 1.34
N GLY A 242 14.54 -4.32 0.48
CA GLY A 242 15.89 -4.57 -0.06
C GLY A 242 16.00 -5.68 -1.11
N VAL A 243 14.94 -6.43 -1.40
CA VAL A 243 14.93 -7.51 -2.41
C VAL A 243 14.13 -7.08 -3.65
N PRO A 244 14.47 -7.57 -4.86
CA PRO A 244 13.63 -7.35 -6.03
C PRO A 244 12.23 -7.93 -5.83
N ALA A 245 11.20 -7.23 -6.32
CA ALA A 245 9.84 -7.76 -6.35
C ALA A 245 9.76 -9.07 -7.13
N ARG A 246 8.95 -9.99 -6.65
CA ARG A 246 8.74 -11.33 -7.22
C ARG A 246 7.28 -11.54 -7.56
N GLU A 247 7.04 -12.27 -8.63
CA GLU A 247 5.71 -12.81 -8.93
C GLU A 247 5.49 -14.07 -8.10
N GLY A 248 4.31 -14.19 -7.52
CA GLY A 248 3.92 -15.33 -6.73
C GLY A 248 2.78 -16.14 -7.35
N ARG A 249 2.52 -17.30 -6.77
CA ARG A 249 1.40 -18.17 -7.11
C ARG A 249 0.58 -18.44 -5.85
N ILE A 250 -0.74 -18.31 -5.91
CA ILE A 250 -1.60 -18.63 -4.78
C ILE A 250 -1.70 -20.14 -4.64
N VAL A 251 -1.24 -20.68 -3.52
CA VAL A 251 -1.22 -22.14 -3.23
C VAL A 251 -2.21 -22.54 -2.13
N TYR A 252 -2.80 -21.58 -1.46
CA TYR A 252 -3.91 -21.73 -0.53
C TYR A 252 -4.79 -20.48 -0.58
N PHE A 253 -6.10 -20.69 -0.56
CA PHE A 253 -7.08 -19.62 -0.54
C PHE A 253 -8.30 -20.07 0.26
N ASP A 254 -8.57 -19.40 1.36
CA ASP A 254 -9.70 -19.66 2.22
C ASP A 254 -10.53 -18.39 2.40
N PRO A 255 -11.68 -18.29 1.70
CA PRO A 255 -12.54 -17.13 1.81
C PRO A 255 -13.33 -17.09 3.13
N ILE A 256 -13.43 -18.22 3.86
CA ILE A 256 -14.17 -18.31 5.12
C ILE A 256 -13.32 -17.73 6.25
N ASP A 257 -12.07 -18.16 6.37
CA ASP A 257 -11.15 -17.69 7.41
C ASP A 257 -10.30 -16.48 6.96
N ASP A 258 -10.52 -16.02 5.70
CA ASP A 258 -9.82 -14.87 5.13
C ASP A 258 -8.29 -15.02 5.17
N LEU A 259 -7.78 -16.21 4.83
CA LEU A 259 -6.36 -16.51 4.76
C LEU A 259 -5.95 -17.02 3.38
N ALA A 260 -4.77 -16.62 2.93
CA ALA A 260 -4.16 -17.11 1.70
C ALA A 260 -2.65 -17.33 1.89
N VAL A 261 -2.10 -18.29 1.12
CA VAL A 261 -0.66 -18.54 1.05
C VAL A 261 -0.19 -18.31 -0.37
N ILE A 262 0.85 -17.51 -0.52
CA ILE A 262 1.54 -17.22 -1.75
C ILE A 262 2.87 -18.00 -1.76
N ALA A 263 3.08 -18.83 -2.77
CA ALA A 263 4.38 -19.41 -3.06
C ALA A 263 5.17 -18.45 -3.96
N VAL A 264 6.39 -18.14 -3.57
CA VAL A 264 7.27 -17.19 -4.26
C VAL A 264 8.64 -17.83 -4.40
N ASP A 265 9.07 -18.10 -5.62
CA ASP A 265 10.33 -18.79 -5.86
C ASP A 265 11.54 -17.85 -5.56
N ASP A 266 12.55 -18.37 -4.90
CA ASP A 266 13.79 -17.65 -4.52
C ASP A 266 13.55 -16.38 -3.70
N LEU A 267 12.67 -16.44 -2.71
CA LEU A 267 12.31 -15.28 -1.90
C LEU A 267 13.45 -14.78 -0.99
N ASP A 268 14.36 -15.67 -0.61
CA ASP A 268 15.54 -15.39 0.23
C ASP A 268 15.23 -14.57 1.49
N ALA A 269 14.23 -15.03 2.24
CA ALA A 269 13.79 -14.39 3.47
C ALA A 269 13.54 -15.40 4.59
N THR A 270 13.79 -14.98 5.82
CA THR A 270 13.64 -15.82 7.01
C THR A 270 12.17 -15.83 7.46
N ALA A 271 11.63 -17.02 7.73
CA ALA A 271 10.31 -17.15 8.34
C ALA A 271 10.28 -16.50 9.73
N LEU A 272 9.19 -15.79 10.02
CA LEU A 272 8.98 -15.21 11.33
C LEU A 272 8.64 -16.29 12.36
N PRO A 273 9.20 -16.21 13.58
CA PRO A 273 8.81 -17.09 14.67
C PRO A 273 7.39 -16.79 15.14
N PHE A 274 6.74 -17.79 15.74
CA PHE A 274 5.39 -17.70 16.23
C PHE A 274 5.34 -17.64 17.75
N SER A 275 4.48 -16.78 18.27
CA SER A 275 4.11 -16.66 19.67
C SER A 275 2.79 -17.37 19.94
N PRO A 276 2.51 -17.83 21.14
CA PRO A 276 1.15 -18.18 21.54
C PRO A 276 0.17 -17.02 21.42
N THR A 277 -1.14 -17.32 21.36
CA THR A 277 -2.19 -16.30 21.40
C THR A 277 -2.02 -15.39 22.62
N LEU A 278 -2.01 -14.08 22.38
CA LEU A 278 -1.82 -13.06 23.41
C LEU A 278 -3.06 -12.90 24.29
N ALA A 279 -2.86 -12.60 25.56
CA ALA A 279 -3.95 -12.28 26.48
C ALA A 279 -4.41 -10.83 26.32
N ALA A 280 -5.63 -10.55 26.76
CA ALA A 280 -6.11 -9.17 26.90
C ALA A 280 -5.18 -8.35 27.81
N GLY A 281 -4.91 -7.10 27.45
CA GLY A 281 -3.95 -6.23 28.09
C GLY A 281 -2.52 -6.36 27.56
N ALA A 282 -2.20 -7.34 26.70
CA ALA A 282 -0.86 -7.48 26.14
C ALA A 282 -0.53 -6.35 25.15
N ALA A 283 0.73 -5.93 25.17
CA ALA A 283 1.28 -5.03 24.16
C ALA A 283 1.60 -5.81 22.88
N ALA A 284 1.41 -5.18 21.74
CA ALA A 284 1.71 -5.76 20.44
C ALA A 284 2.12 -4.67 19.43
N VAL A 285 2.53 -5.09 18.23
CA VAL A 285 2.91 -4.20 17.14
C VAL A 285 2.27 -4.72 15.85
N VAL A 286 1.61 -3.84 15.10
CA VAL A 286 1.17 -4.10 13.73
C VAL A 286 2.26 -3.60 12.79
N GLN A 287 2.73 -4.46 11.90
CA GLN A 287 3.63 -4.10 10.81
C GLN A 287 2.92 -4.24 9.46
N GLY A 288 3.16 -3.30 8.54
CA GLY A 288 2.56 -3.38 7.22
C GLY A 288 2.77 -2.16 6.34
N TYR A 289 2.03 -2.14 5.22
CA TYR A 289 2.14 -1.15 4.16
C TYR A 289 0.80 -0.41 3.95
N PRO A 290 0.43 0.53 4.84
CA PRO A 290 -0.84 1.25 4.73
C PRO A 290 -0.95 1.96 3.37
N TYR A 291 -2.09 1.76 2.69
CA TYR A 291 -2.39 2.26 1.34
C TYR A 291 -1.37 1.81 0.29
N GLY A 292 -0.74 0.63 0.46
CA GLY A 292 0.37 0.18 -0.39
C GLY A 292 1.58 1.12 -0.37
N GLY A 293 1.65 1.99 0.65
CA GLY A 293 2.67 3.02 0.82
C GLY A 293 3.92 2.53 1.53
N PRO A 294 4.67 3.44 2.16
CA PRO A 294 5.87 3.05 2.89
C PRO A 294 5.53 2.11 4.03
N PHE A 295 6.50 1.24 4.36
CA PHE A 295 6.40 0.37 5.52
C PHE A 295 6.19 1.17 6.80
N THR A 296 5.29 0.70 7.65
CA THR A 296 5.03 1.30 8.96
C THR A 296 4.92 0.27 10.06
N MET A 297 5.21 0.70 11.27
CA MET A 297 4.93 -0.02 12.50
C MET A 297 3.98 0.81 13.36
N VAL A 298 2.99 0.17 13.94
CA VAL A 298 2.03 0.82 14.83
C VAL A 298 1.95 0.03 16.13
N SER A 299 2.17 0.71 17.26
CA SER A 299 1.95 0.10 18.57
C SER A 299 0.48 -0.24 18.76
N ALA A 300 0.22 -1.41 19.27
CA ALA A 300 -1.11 -1.95 19.54
C ALA A 300 -1.23 -2.46 20.96
N SER A 301 -2.44 -2.51 21.49
CA SER A 301 -2.77 -3.19 22.75
C SER A 301 -3.97 -4.11 22.52
N VAL A 302 -3.89 -5.34 23.00
CA VAL A 302 -4.99 -6.31 22.93
C VAL A 302 -6.07 -5.87 23.93
N GLN A 303 -7.21 -5.42 23.42
CA GLN A 303 -8.36 -5.06 24.25
C GLN A 303 -9.14 -6.28 24.73
N SER A 304 -9.38 -7.21 23.80
CA SER A 304 -10.07 -8.47 24.09
C SER A 304 -9.65 -9.53 23.07
N VAL A 305 -9.85 -10.80 23.45
CA VAL A 305 -9.64 -11.96 22.60
C VAL A 305 -10.81 -12.91 22.80
N GLY A 306 -11.32 -13.49 21.73
CA GLY A 306 -12.42 -14.42 21.79
C GLY A 306 -13.00 -14.78 20.43
N VAL A 307 -13.97 -15.67 20.43
CA VAL A 307 -14.67 -16.11 19.23
C VAL A 307 -15.77 -15.11 18.90
N ALA A 308 -15.77 -14.60 17.68
CA ALA A 308 -16.82 -13.76 17.12
C ALA A 308 -17.32 -14.36 15.81
N ASN A 309 -18.57 -14.06 15.45
CA ASN A 309 -19.05 -14.34 14.09
C ASN A 309 -18.53 -13.24 13.16
N VAL A 310 -17.75 -13.65 12.17
CA VAL A 310 -17.13 -12.75 11.17
C VAL A 310 -17.64 -13.14 9.80
N PRO A 311 -17.98 -12.16 8.92
CA PRO A 311 -18.39 -12.48 7.56
C PRO A 311 -17.22 -13.11 6.79
N ASP A 312 -17.54 -13.98 5.83
CA ASP A 312 -16.57 -14.41 4.82
C ASP A 312 -16.21 -13.23 3.89
N VAL A 313 -15.16 -13.39 3.07
CA VAL A 313 -14.69 -12.31 2.19
C VAL A 313 -15.71 -11.84 1.15
N TYR A 314 -16.80 -12.57 0.96
CA TYR A 314 -17.88 -12.27 0.01
C TYR A 314 -19.17 -11.79 0.68
N ASP A 315 -19.18 -11.58 2.00
CA ASP A 315 -20.38 -11.28 2.81
C ASP A 315 -21.52 -12.30 2.62
N SER A 316 -21.19 -13.52 2.25
CA SER A 316 -22.19 -14.57 1.94
C SER A 316 -22.56 -15.43 3.15
N SER A 317 -21.68 -15.56 4.11
CA SER A 317 -21.88 -16.31 5.34
C SER A 317 -21.13 -15.71 6.53
N TRP A 318 -21.64 -15.97 7.74
CA TRP A 318 -21.02 -15.57 9.00
C TRP A 318 -20.48 -16.81 9.70
N ASN A 319 -19.20 -16.77 10.06
CA ASN A 319 -18.50 -17.92 10.60
C ASN A 319 -17.79 -17.55 11.91
N PRO A 320 -17.75 -18.48 12.91
CA PRO A 320 -17.02 -18.25 14.14
C PRO A 320 -15.51 -18.23 13.85
N ARG A 321 -14.82 -17.17 14.24
CA ARG A 321 -13.35 -17.04 14.23
C ARG A 321 -12.85 -16.54 15.56
N GLU A 322 -11.72 -17.03 16.02
CA GLU A 322 -11.05 -16.47 17.19
C GLU A 322 -10.23 -15.26 16.78
N ILE A 323 -10.59 -14.09 17.31
CA ILE A 323 -10.00 -12.81 16.94
C ILE A 323 -9.57 -12.00 18.15
N TYR A 324 -8.67 -11.06 17.90
CA TYR A 324 -8.36 -9.94 18.78
C TYR A 324 -9.20 -8.72 18.38
N SER A 325 -9.67 -7.98 19.39
CA SER A 325 -9.93 -6.55 19.27
C SER A 325 -8.69 -5.80 19.77
N LEU A 326 -8.16 -4.93 18.95
CA LEU A 326 -6.92 -4.20 19.21
C LEU A 326 -7.21 -2.71 19.36
N GLN A 327 -6.61 -2.07 20.33
CA GLN A 327 -6.44 -0.62 20.31
C GLN A 327 -5.25 -0.32 19.40
N ALA A 328 -5.53 -0.03 18.14
CA ALA A 328 -4.54 0.26 17.11
C ALA A 328 -5.21 0.95 15.93
N VAL A 329 -4.49 1.90 15.32
CA VAL A 329 -4.93 2.52 14.07
C VAL A 329 -4.57 1.59 12.90
N VAL A 330 -5.55 0.81 12.43
CA VAL A 330 -5.40 -0.08 11.27
C VAL A 330 -5.97 0.63 10.04
N ARG A 331 -5.20 0.63 8.96
CA ARG A 331 -5.56 1.30 7.70
C ARG A 331 -5.60 0.31 6.54
N PRO A 332 -6.34 0.63 5.45
CA PRO A 332 -6.24 -0.14 4.21
C PRO A 332 -4.78 -0.40 3.84
N GLY A 333 -4.45 -1.62 3.42
CA GLY A 333 -3.08 -2.06 3.17
C GLY A 333 -2.38 -2.72 4.37
N ASN A 334 -2.86 -2.58 5.60
CA ASN A 334 -2.39 -3.39 6.74
C ASN A 334 -2.94 -4.83 6.72
N SER A 335 -4.00 -5.09 5.94
CA SER A 335 -4.58 -6.44 5.76
C SER A 335 -3.53 -7.47 5.39
N GLY A 336 -3.52 -8.60 6.07
CA GLY A 336 -2.55 -9.68 5.91
C GLY A 336 -1.22 -9.44 6.62
N GLY A 337 -1.05 -8.26 7.24
CA GLY A 337 0.12 -7.95 8.04
C GLY A 337 0.16 -8.68 9.37
N PRO A 338 1.37 -8.95 9.91
CA PRO A 338 1.51 -9.61 11.18
C PRO A 338 1.15 -8.69 12.34
N LEU A 339 0.46 -9.26 13.34
CA LEU A 339 0.44 -8.76 14.70
C LEU A 339 1.62 -9.42 15.41
N LEU A 340 2.56 -8.62 15.89
CA LEU A 340 3.80 -9.09 16.53
C LEU A 340 3.81 -8.81 18.03
N THR A 341 4.51 -9.66 18.78
CA THR A 341 4.98 -9.33 20.12
C THR A 341 6.08 -8.25 20.07
N GLY A 342 6.49 -7.72 21.21
CA GLY A 342 7.67 -6.85 21.30
C GLY A 342 8.98 -7.53 20.87
N ASP A 343 9.05 -8.86 20.96
CA ASP A 343 10.20 -9.67 20.54
C ASP A 343 10.18 -10.03 19.05
N GLY A 344 9.21 -9.50 18.27
CA GLY A 344 9.12 -9.73 16.84
C GLY A 344 8.52 -11.07 16.43
N GLU A 345 7.87 -11.78 17.36
CA GLU A 345 7.18 -13.05 17.09
C GLU A 345 5.73 -12.81 16.64
N VAL A 346 5.25 -13.59 15.65
CA VAL A 346 3.89 -13.47 15.13
C VAL A 346 2.88 -14.01 16.15
N ALA A 347 1.95 -13.17 16.55
CA ALA A 347 0.83 -13.50 17.43
C ALA A 347 -0.53 -13.50 16.71
N GLY A 348 -0.58 -13.08 15.43
CA GLY A 348 -1.81 -13.06 14.66
C GLY A 348 -1.68 -12.36 13.30
N VAL A 349 -2.80 -12.23 12.60
CA VAL A 349 -2.89 -11.62 11.25
C VAL A 349 -3.96 -10.52 11.25
N VAL A 350 -3.58 -9.30 10.93
CA VAL A 350 -4.51 -8.15 10.82
C VAL A 350 -5.41 -8.35 9.60
N PHE A 351 -6.73 -8.15 9.75
CA PHE A 351 -7.65 -8.36 8.63
C PHE A 351 -8.74 -7.30 8.48
N ALA A 352 -9.07 -6.55 9.54
CA ALA A 352 -10.16 -5.59 9.49
C ALA A 352 -9.97 -4.44 10.49
N ARG A 353 -10.83 -3.41 10.38
CA ARG A 353 -10.96 -2.33 11.36
C ARG A 353 -12.40 -2.19 11.82
N ALA A 354 -12.62 -1.50 12.92
CA ALA A 354 -13.97 -1.13 13.31
C ALA A 354 -14.52 -0.03 12.36
N GLU A 355 -15.79 -0.16 12.00
CA GLU A 355 -16.45 0.79 11.08
C GLU A 355 -16.60 2.19 11.71
N ASN A 356 -16.86 2.23 13.02
CA ASN A 356 -17.21 3.46 13.74
C ASN A 356 -16.12 3.96 14.70
N ASP A 357 -14.93 3.32 14.72
CA ASP A 357 -13.80 3.74 15.56
C ASP A 357 -12.46 3.46 14.85
N ASP A 358 -11.84 4.51 14.36
CA ASP A 358 -10.55 4.42 13.64
C ASP A 358 -9.38 3.94 14.51
N ASN A 359 -9.56 3.87 15.83
CA ASN A 359 -8.55 3.39 16.78
C ASN A 359 -8.73 1.92 17.14
N VAL A 360 -9.72 1.24 16.55
CA VAL A 360 -9.97 -0.18 16.79
C VAL A 360 -9.71 -0.98 15.54
N GLY A 361 -8.77 -1.93 15.64
CA GLY A 361 -8.45 -2.91 14.62
C GLY A 361 -8.81 -4.32 15.06
N TYR A 362 -8.87 -5.24 14.12
CA TYR A 362 -9.09 -6.67 14.36
C TYR A 362 -7.97 -7.51 13.74
N ALA A 363 -7.53 -8.53 14.47
CA ALA A 363 -6.58 -9.51 13.97
C ALA A 363 -7.07 -10.93 14.31
N MET A 364 -6.84 -11.87 13.43
CA MET A 364 -7.03 -13.29 13.70
C MET A 364 -5.95 -13.76 14.68
N THR A 365 -6.30 -14.70 15.58
CA THR A 365 -5.34 -15.28 16.53
C THR A 365 -4.51 -16.39 15.89
N MET A 366 -3.60 -16.94 16.67
CA MET A 366 -2.81 -18.10 16.27
C MET A 366 -3.65 -19.37 16.09
N ALA A 367 -4.87 -19.42 16.65
CA ALA A 367 -5.80 -20.54 16.42
C ALA A 367 -6.19 -20.67 14.94
N GLU A 368 -6.33 -19.52 14.24
CA GLU A 368 -6.65 -19.47 12.80
C GLU A 368 -5.39 -19.59 11.93
N LEU A 369 -4.28 -18.95 12.32
CA LEU A 369 -3.06 -18.90 11.52
C LEU A 369 -2.28 -20.22 11.54
N THR A 370 -2.09 -20.86 12.71
CA THR A 370 -1.20 -22.01 12.88
C THR A 370 -1.54 -23.17 11.94
N PRO A 371 -2.82 -23.59 11.78
CA PRO A 371 -3.18 -24.68 10.88
C PRO A 371 -2.79 -24.42 9.41
N VAL A 372 -2.79 -23.16 8.98
CA VAL A 372 -2.42 -22.75 7.62
C VAL A 372 -0.91 -22.71 7.48
N ALA A 373 -0.22 -22.11 8.44
CA ALA A 373 1.23 -21.95 8.43
C ALA A 373 1.96 -23.30 8.48
N ASP A 374 1.48 -24.25 9.30
CA ASP A 374 2.05 -25.61 9.40
C ASP A 374 1.96 -26.39 8.08
N ARG A 375 0.93 -26.12 7.28
CA ARG A 375 0.74 -26.73 5.97
C ARG A 375 1.50 -26.00 4.86
N ALA A 376 1.83 -24.72 5.03
CA ALA A 376 2.39 -23.86 4.01
C ALA A 376 3.60 -24.46 3.26
N PRO A 377 4.58 -25.12 3.93
CA PRO A 377 5.72 -25.74 3.24
C PRO A 377 5.31 -26.82 2.22
N SER A 378 4.22 -27.55 2.49
CA SER A 378 3.75 -28.66 1.65
C SER A 378 2.86 -28.21 0.48
N LEU A 379 2.41 -26.95 0.48
CA LEU A 379 1.49 -26.42 -0.53
C LEU A 379 2.28 -26.05 -1.80
N THR A 380 2.01 -26.75 -2.89
CA THR A 380 2.72 -26.57 -4.17
C THR A 380 1.81 -26.26 -5.36
N ASN A 381 0.56 -26.72 -5.29
CA ASN A 381 -0.40 -26.57 -6.38
C ASN A 381 -1.06 -25.20 -6.35
N THR A 382 -1.11 -24.53 -7.50
CA THR A 382 -1.88 -23.29 -7.65
C THR A 382 -3.37 -23.59 -7.47
N VAL A 383 -4.04 -22.73 -6.70
CA VAL A 383 -5.49 -22.79 -6.46
C VAL A 383 -6.18 -21.54 -7.03
N SER A 384 -7.49 -21.66 -7.25
CA SER A 384 -8.30 -20.50 -7.65
C SER A 384 -8.44 -19.52 -6.48
N THR A 385 -8.39 -18.22 -6.80
CA THR A 385 -8.62 -17.11 -5.86
C THR A 385 -10.09 -16.67 -5.81
N GLY A 386 -10.98 -17.48 -6.35
CA GLY A 386 -12.42 -17.24 -6.34
C GLY A 386 -12.85 -16.05 -7.20
N SER A 387 -13.94 -15.44 -6.78
CA SER A 387 -14.47 -14.21 -7.40
C SER A 387 -13.92 -12.97 -6.70
N CYS A 388 -14.18 -11.81 -7.30
CA CYS A 388 -13.82 -10.52 -6.72
C CYS A 388 -14.61 -10.25 -5.44
N VAL A 389 -13.97 -9.63 -4.49
CA VAL A 389 -14.63 -9.01 -3.32
C VAL A 389 -15.25 -7.69 -3.75
N GLY A 390 -16.44 -7.40 -3.21
CA GLY A 390 -17.30 -6.27 -3.59
C GLY A 390 -16.73 -4.87 -3.33
#